data_89d8cdf6e9bd45207fc69ee240e6dc66
#
_entry.id   89d8cdf6e9bd45207fc69ee240e6dc66
#
_cell.length_a   1.000
_cell.length_b   1.000
_cell.length_c   1.000
_cell.angle_alpha   90.00
_cell.angle_beta   90.00
_cell.angle_gamma   90.00
#
_symmetry.space_group_name_H-M   'P 1'
#
loop_
_entity.id
_entity.type
_entity.pdbx_description
1 polymer ?
#
loop_
_entity_poly.entity_id
_entity_poly.type
_entity_poly.pdbx_seq_one_letter_code
_entity_poly.pdbx_strand_id
1 'polypeptide(L)'
;MLFAHDVVASLQAAVALVNTAEPPDTLTTSAQLEAFYAEHRYTGQPPTDLEAVRALRAPLRELLTADRDTAVVIVNRMLTEHNAVPQLVRHGNEDYHLHAAGPEASFAVQIAVETAMAMVDLIRADELSRLSICADDTCDGIVLDLSRNRSRRFCSTTCGNRVAVAAYRARRG
;
A
#
# COMPACT_ATOMS: atom_id res chain seq x y z
N MET A 1 -10.47 -9.05 -13.93
CA MET A 1 -9.71 -8.39 -12.85
C MET A 1 -10.38 -7.06 -12.61
N LEU A 2 -10.58 -6.62 -11.37
CA LEU A 2 -11.35 -5.39 -11.08
C LEU A 2 -10.54 -4.13 -11.41
N PHE A 3 -9.22 -4.19 -11.20
CA PHE A 3 -8.27 -3.11 -11.45
C PHE A 3 -7.15 -3.56 -12.37
N ALA A 4 -6.48 -2.62 -13.02
CA ALA A 4 -5.26 -2.87 -13.77
C ALA A 4 -4.13 -3.40 -12.86
N HIS A 5 -3.16 -4.07 -13.45
CA HIS A 5 -2.11 -4.74 -12.68
C HIS A 5 -1.26 -3.75 -11.86
N ASP A 6 -0.91 -2.61 -12.45
CA ASP A 6 -0.17 -1.52 -11.80
C ASP A 6 -0.91 -0.95 -10.58
N VAL A 7 -2.23 -0.74 -10.68
CA VAL A 7 -3.08 -0.31 -9.56
C VAL A 7 -3.02 -1.32 -8.41
N VAL A 8 -3.14 -2.61 -8.72
CA VAL A 8 -3.08 -3.68 -7.71
C VAL A 8 -1.69 -3.71 -7.04
N ALA A 9 -0.62 -3.65 -7.83
CA ALA A 9 0.75 -3.69 -7.33
C ALA A 9 1.04 -2.49 -6.41
N SER A 10 0.66 -1.28 -6.82
CA SER A 10 0.87 -0.06 -6.04
C SER A 10 0.10 -0.06 -4.72
N LEU A 11 -1.16 -0.53 -4.71
CA LEU A 11 -1.94 -0.66 -3.47
C LEU A 11 -1.34 -1.72 -2.52
N GLN A 12 -0.88 -2.84 -3.07
CA GLN A 12 -0.22 -3.88 -2.27
C GLN A 12 1.07 -3.38 -1.64
N ALA A 13 1.91 -2.67 -2.41
CA ALA A 13 3.15 -2.08 -1.93
C ALA A 13 2.89 -1.02 -0.84
N ALA A 14 1.91 -0.12 -1.04
CA ALA A 14 1.55 0.91 -0.07
C ALA A 14 1.08 0.30 1.25
N VAL A 15 0.20 -0.70 1.21
CA VAL A 15 -0.29 -1.40 2.41
C VAL A 15 0.85 -2.17 3.09
N ALA A 16 1.71 -2.84 2.32
CA ALA A 16 2.87 -3.54 2.86
C ALA A 16 3.81 -2.55 3.58
N LEU A 17 4.12 -1.41 2.95
CA LEU A 17 4.98 -0.38 3.54
C LEU A 17 4.42 0.15 4.86
N VAL A 18 3.15 0.51 4.91
CA VAL A 18 2.51 0.98 6.14
C VAL A 18 2.56 -0.09 7.22
N ASN A 19 2.29 -1.34 6.88
CA ASN A 19 2.27 -2.45 7.82
C ASN A 19 3.68 -2.84 8.33
N THR A 20 4.76 -2.42 7.68
CA THR A 20 6.11 -2.61 8.23
C THR A 20 6.33 -1.89 9.56
N ALA A 21 5.51 -0.87 9.88
CA ALA A 21 5.57 -0.16 11.15
C ALA A 21 4.91 -0.92 12.32
N GLU A 22 4.10 -1.94 12.04
CA GLU A 22 3.50 -2.77 13.10
C GLU A 22 4.59 -3.52 13.88
N PRO A 23 4.45 -3.62 15.22
CA PRO A 23 5.47 -4.27 16.03
C PRO A 23 5.65 -5.76 15.73
N PRO A 24 6.91 -6.23 15.60
CA PRO A 24 8.15 -5.44 15.54
C PRO A 24 8.34 -4.77 14.18
N ASP A 25 8.88 -3.52 14.15
CA ASP A 25 9.17 -2.80 12.89
C ASP A 25 10.09 -3.65 11.99
N THR A 26 9.64 -3.92 10.78
CA THR A 26 10.32 -4.81 9.83
C THR A 26 11.06 -4.07 8.70
N LEU A 27 11.10 -2.73 8.74
CA LEU A 27 11.85 -1.92 7.77
C LEU A 27 12.78 -0.94 8.50
N THR A 28 13.88 -1.45 9.04
CA THR A 28 14.83 -0.72 9.89
C THR A 28 16.24 -0.66 9.30
N THR A 29 16.51 -1.35 8.19
CA THR A 29 17.82 -1.40 7.55
C THR A 29 17.72 -1.21 6.03
N SER A 30 18.82 -0.77 5.40
CA SER A 30 18.91 -0.64 3.94
C SER A 30 18.71 -1.98 3.23
N ALA A 31 19.19 -3.09 3.80
CA ALA A 31 18.99 -4.42 3.23
C ALA A 31 17.49 -4.81 3.20
N GLN A 32 16.72 -4.44 4.22
CA GLN A 32 15.26 -4.66 4.22
C GLN A 32 14.56 -3.74 3.20
N LEU A 33 15.07 -2.52 2.99
CA LEU A 33 14.55 -1.62 1.97
C LEU A 33 14.82 -2.17 0.56
N GLU A 34 16.01 -2.70 0.30
CA GLU A 34 16.34 -3.37 -0.96
C GLU A 34 15.46 -4.59 -1.21
N ALA A 35 15.22 -5.41 -0.18
CA ALA A 35 14.31 -6.54 -0.25
C ALA A 35 12.87 -6.11 -0.57
N PHE A 36 12.37 -5.04 0.07
CA PHE A 36 11.06 -4.46 -0.22
C PHE A 36 10.95 -3.99 -1.68
N TYR A 37 11.96 -3.27 -2.17
CA TYR A 37 12.03 -2.82 -3.57
C TYR A 37 11.92 -4.00 -4.55
N ALA A 38 12.71 -5.05 -4.32
CA ALA A 38 12.74 -6.24 -5.16
C ALA A 38 11.42 -7.04 -5.09
N GLU A 39 10.84 -7.22 -3.89
CA GLU A 39 9.60 -7.94 -3.67
C GLU A 39 8.44 -7.30 -4.43
N HIS A 40 8.34 -5.97 -4.40
CA HIS A 40 7.30 -5.21 -5.07
C HIS A 40 7.64 -4.86 -6.52
N ARG A 41 8.75 -5.37 -7.05
CA ARG A 41 9.16 -5.26 -8.47
C ARG A 41 9.25 -3.83 -8.99
N TYR A 42 9.66 -2.91 -8.13
CA TYR A 42 9.92 -1.54 -8.56
C TYR A 42 11.04 -1.49 -9.61
N THR A 43 10.92 -0.60 -10.59
CA THR A 43 11.84 -0.48 -11.73
C THR A 43 12.46 0.91 -11.89
N GLY A 44 12.13 1.83 -10.99
CA GLY A 44 12.67 3.20 -10.99
C GLY A 44 14.06 3.30 -10.38
N GLN A 45 14.37 4.45 -9.79
CA GLN A 45 15.63 4.66 -9.08
C GLN A 45 15.76 3.70 -7.88
N PRO A 46 16.93 3.10 -7.67
CA PRO A 46 17.16 2.18 -6.58
C PRO A 46 16.94 2.87 -5.22
N PRO A 47 16.54 2.13 -4.19
CA PRO A 47 16.24 2.69 -2.88
C PRO A 47 17.53 3.06 -2.14
N THR A 48 17.78 4.36 -1.98
CA THR A 48 18.99 4.88 -1.30
C THR A 48 18.69 5.56 0.02
N ASP A 49 17.43 5.93 0.28
CA ASP A 49 17.03 6.69 1.46
C ASP A 49 15.94 5.94 2.25
N LEU A 50 16.38 5.19 3.23
CA LEU A 50 15.52 4.44 4.14
C LEU A 50 14.58 5.36 4.94
N GLU A 51 15.09 6.48 5.43
CA GLU A 51 14.31 7.38 6.27
C GLU A 51 13.22 8.11 5.47
N ALA A 52 13.50 8.50 4.23
CA ALA A 52 12.48 9.06 3.35
C ALA A 52 11.34 8.06 3.07
N VAL A 53 11.66 6.78 2.84
CA VAL A 53 10.64 5.74 2.65
C VAL A 53 9.87 5.46 3.94
N ARG A 54 10.54 5.40 5.08
CA ARG A 54 9.88 5.24 6.39
C ARG A 54 8.95 6.41 6.72
N ALA A 55 9.34 7.63 6.36
CA ALA A 55 8.53 8.84 6.56
C ALA A 55 7.19 8.80 5.80
N LEU A 56 7.08 8.02 4.73
CA LEU A 56 5.83 7.85 3.98
C LEU A 56 4.78 7.04 4.75
N ARG A 57 5.15 6.26 5.75
CA ARG A 57 4.22 5.36 6.46
C ARG A 57 3.03 6.11 7.07
N ALA A 58 3.28 7.25 7.70
CA ALA A 58 2.23 8.04 8.33
C ALA A 58 1.27 8.68 7.31
N PRO A 59 1.73 9.44 6.29
CA PRO A 59 0.82 10.01 5.29
C PRO A 59 0.11 8.95 4.44
N LEU A 60 0.75 7.82 4.14
CA LEU A 60 0.08 6.71 3.44
C LEU A 60 -0.97 6.05 4.32
N ARG A 61 -0.71 5.87 5.63
CA ARG A 61 -1.72 5.37 6.56
C ARG A 61 -2.93 6.30 6.61
N GLU A 62 -2.72 7.62 6.72
CA GLU A 62 -3.79 8.61 6.66
C GLU A 62 -4.64 8.43 5.40
N LEU A 63 -4.01 8.35 4.22
CA LEU A 63 -4.69 8.15 2.95
C LEU A 63 -5.48 6.83 2.89
N LEU A 64 -4.86 5.71 3.28
CA LEU A 64 -5.45 4.37 3.16
C LEU A 64 -6.58 4.10 4.17
N THR A 65 -6.74 4.96 5.19
CA THR A 65 -7.80 4.86 6.20
C THR A 65 -8.80 6.01 6.16
N ALA A 66 -8.62 6.96 5.22
CA ALA A 66 -9.48 8.12 5.07
C ALA A 66 -10.87 7.75 4.53
N ASP A 67 -11.87 8.55 4.88
CA ASP A 67 -13.13 8.57 4.13
C ASP A 67 -12.91 9.09 2.69
N ARG A 68 -13.94 8.95 1.86
CA ARG A 68 -13.83 9.25 0.42
C ARG A 68 -13.43 10.69 0.14
N ASP A 69 -14.05 11.67 0.81
CA ASP A 69 -13.82 13.08 0.53
C ASP A 69 -12.42 13.49 1.02
N THR A 70 -12.01 13.03 2.17
CA THR A 70 -10.67 13.21 2.72
C THR A 70 -9.62 12.57 1.82
N ALA A 71 -9.84 11.33 1.35
CA ALA A 71 -8.94 10.65 0.44
C ALA A 71 -8.71 11.44 -0.87
N VAL A 72 -9.76 12.03 -1.45
CA VAL A 72 -9.65 12.89 -2.65
C VAL A 72 -8.73 14.08 -2.39
N VAL A 73 -8.87 14.75 -1.24
CA VAL A 73 -8.01 15.90 -0.90
C VAL A 73 -6.55 15.48 -0.77
N ILE A 74 -6.29 14.35 -0.07
CA ILE A 74 -4.93 13.83 0.11
C ILE A 74 -4.32 13.43 -1.23
N VAL A 75 -5.04 12.67 -2.05
CA VAL A 75 -4.57 12.25 -3.39
C VAL A 75 -4.20 13.45 -4.25
N ASN A 76 -5.09 14.44 -4.36
CA ASN A 76 -4.83 15.62 -5.17
C ASN A 76 -3.62 16.42 -4.67
N ARG A 77 -3.44 16.53 -3.36
CA ARG A 77 -2.26 17.14 -2.74
C ARG A 77 -0.99 16.37 -3.12
N MET A 78 -0.97 15.05 -2.94
CA MET A 78 0.21 14.22 -3.25
C MET A 78 0.60 14.32 -4.73
N LEU A 79 -0.36 14.25 -5.65
CA LEU A 79 -0.10 14.39 -7.09
C LEU A 79 0.48 15.77 -7.44
N THR A 80 -0.04 16.83 -6.82
CA THR A 80 0.43 18.20 -7.06
C THR A 80 1.83 18.44 -6.48
N GLU A 81 2.09 18.03 -5.25
CA GLU A 81 3.37 18.21 -4.56
C GLU A 81 4.53 17.53 -5.30
N HIS A 82 4.25 16.40 -5.94
CA HIS A 82 5.26 15.64 -6.69
C HIS A 82 5.25 15.93 -8.20
N ASN A 83 4.47 16.91 -8.67
CA ASN A 83 4.33 17.23 -10.10
C ASN A 83 4.04 15.97 -10.93
N ALA A 84 3.13 15.15 -10.49
CA ALA A 84 2.81 13.88 -11.13
C ALA A 84 2.24 14.11 -12.55
N VAL A 85 2.90 13.54 -13.55
CA VAL A 85 2.50 13.63 -14.96
C VAL A 85 2.29 12.22 -15.51
N PRO A 86 1.04 11.72 -15.52
CA PRO A 86 0.76 10.37 -15.99
C PRO A 86 1.22 10.15 -17.44
N GLN A 87 1.98 9.08 -17.65
CA GLN A 87 2.45 8.64 -18.95
C GLN A 87 2.18 7.15 -19.11
N LEU A 88 1.73 6.77 -20.30
CA LEU A 88 1.56 5.37 -20.65
C LEU A 88 2.92 4.81 -21.12
N VAL A 89 3.45 3.87 -20.37
CA VAL A 89 4.77 3.26 -20.64
C VAL A 89 4.66 1.75 -20.83
N ARG A 90 5.67 1.17 -21.45
CA ARG A 90 5.83 -0.27 -21.59
C ARG A 90 7.29 -0.63 -21.41
N HIS A 91 7.59 -1.55 -20.51
CA HIS A 91 8.94 -2.07 -20.31
C HIS A 91 8.93 -3.53 -19.84
N GLY A 92 10.05 -4.20 -20.02
CA GLY A 92 10.14 -5.63 -19.70
C GLY A 92 9.15 -6.48 -20.50
N ASN A 93 8.49 -7.40 -19.81
CA ASN A 93 7.44 -8.27 -20.38
C ASN A 93 6.02 -7.80 -20.00
N GLU A 94 5.89 -6.62 -19.41
CA GLU A 94 4.60 -6.06 -19.01
C GLU A 94 3.94 -5.33 -20.17
N ASP A 95 2.61 -5.29 -20.16
CA ASP A 95 1.84 -4.50 -21.11
C ASP A 95 1.86 -3.00 -20.72
N TYR A 96 1.22 -2.15 -21.52
CA TYR A 96 1.12 -0.73 -21.23
C TYR A 96 0.49 -0.48 -19.85
N HIS A 97 1.18 0.33 -19.04
CA HIS A 97 0.75 0.72 -17.71
C HIS A 97 1.13 2.18 -17.44
N LEU A 98 0.57 2.78 -16.38
CA LEU A 98 0.79 4.18 -16.06
C LEU A 98 1.98 4.38 -15.12
N HIS A 99 2.89 5.27 -15.53
CA HIS A 99 3.85 5.91 -14.63
C HIS A 99 3.52 7.40 -14.54
N ALA A 100 3.61 7.96 -13.35
CA ALA A 100 3.34 9.37 -13.13
C ALA A 100 4.48 10.10 -12.38
N ALA A 101 5.42 9.35 -11.81
CA ALA A 101 6.68 9.87 -11.28
C ALA A 101 7.68 10.09 -12.42
N GLY A 102 8.44 11.18 -12.37
CA GLY A 102 9.51 11.43 -13.35
C GLY A 102 10.62 10.37 -13.27
N PRO A 103 11.43 10.19 -14.33
CA PRO A 103 12.45 9.13 -14.39
C PRO A 103 13.55 9.28 -13.33
N GLU A 104 13.78 10.49 -12.85
CA GLU A 104 14.76 10.81 -11.80
C GLU A 104 14.13 10.90 -10.40
N ALA A 105 12.86 10.57 -10.26
CA ALA A 105 12.17 10.60 -8.97
C ALA A 105 12.81 9.60 -8.00
N SER A 106 13.01 10.01 -6.75
CA SER A 106 13.47 9.10 -5.71
C SER A 106 12.46 7.97 -5.48
N PHE A 107 12.91 6.86 -4.94
CA PHE A 107 12.04 5.72 -4.64
C PHE A 107 10.85 6.11 -3.75
N ALA A 108 11.06 6.97 -2.75
CA ALA A 108 9.98 7.49 -1.92
C ALA A 108 8.93 8.27 -2.73
N VAL A 109 9.36 9.13 -3.64
CA VAL A 109 8.45 9.88 -4.54
C VAL A 109 7.71 8.91 -5.46
N GLN A 110 8.38 7.90 -6.00
CA GLN A 110 7.73 6.88 -6.83
C GLN A 110 6.61 6.17 -6.06
N ILE A 111 6.87 5.69 -4.85
CA ILE A 111 5.84 5.05 -4.00
C ILE A 111 4.66 6.00 -3.77
N ALA A 112 4.93 7.25 -3.40
CA ALA A 112 3.89 8.23 -3.11
C ALA A 112 2.99 8.48 -4.33
N VAL A 113 3.59 8.74 -5.50
CA VAL A 113 2.86 9.04 -6.74
C VAL A 113 2.07 7.83 -7.25
N GLU A 114 2.69 6.65 -7.29
CA GLU A 114 2.03 5.43 -7.75
C GLU A 114 0.87 5.03 -6.82
N THR A 115 1.04 5.21 -5.50
CA THR A 115 -0.05 5.00 -4.54
C THR A 115 -1.18 6.00 -4.78
N ALA A 116 -0.88 7.29 -4.97
CA ALA A 116 -1.90 8.30 -5.23
C ALA A 116 -2.67 7.99 -6.53
N MET A 117 -1.99 7.58 -7.62
CA MET A 117 -2.62 7.14 -8.87
C MET A 117 -3.52 5.93 -8.66
N ALA A 118 -3.07 4.91 -7.94
CA ALA A 118 -3.86 3.73 -7.65
C ALA A 118 -5.11 4.06 -6.81
N MET A 119 -5.00 5.02 -5.89
CA MET A 119 -6.14 5.50 -5.11
C MET A 119 -7.16 6.27 -5.96
N VAL A 120 -6.75 6.96 -7.03
CA VAL A 120 -7.69 7.56 -8.00
C VAL A 120 -8.64 6.49 -8.55
N ASP A 121 -8.11 5.34 -8.97
CA ASP A 121 -8.94 4.26 -9.52
C ASP A 121 -9.84 3.64 -8.45
N LEU A 122 -9.32 3.42 -7.24
CA LEU A 122 -10.10 2.89 -6.12
C LEU A 122 -11.27 3.80 -5.75
N ILE A 123 -11.03 5.12 -5.67
CA ILE A 123 -12.05 6.14 -5.36
C ILE A 123 -13.10 6.21 -6.48
N ARG A 124 -12.68 6.23 -7.75
CA ARG A 124 -13.59 6.30 -8.91
C ARG A 124 -14.46 5.07 -9.06
N ALA A 125 -13.93 3.90 -8.70
CA ALA A 125 -14.66 2.65 -8.72
C ALA A 125 -15.61 2.46 -7.51
N ASP A 126 -15.60 3.39 -6.55
CA ASP A 126 -16.32 3.29 -5.27
C ASP A 126 -15.95 2.05 -4.45
N GLU A 127 -14.64 1.72 -4.43
CA GLU A 127 -14.10 0.49 -3.87
C GLU A 127 -13.22 0.71 -2.63
N LEU A 128 -13.31 1.88 -1.97
CA LEU A 128 -12.57 2.19 -0.75
C LEU A 128 -12.84 1.18 0.39
N SER A 129 -14.01 0.55 0.39
CA SER A 129 -14.35 -0.51 1.35
C SER A 129 -13.47 -1.76 1.25
N ARG A 130 -12.56 -1.84 0.26
CA ARG A 130 -11.51 -2.87 0.18
C ARG A 130 -10.34 -2.60 1.12
N LEU A 131 -10.24 -1.38 1.62
CA LEU A 131 -9.29 -0.99 2.64
C LEU A 131 -9.98 -0.99 4.01
N SER A 132 -9.35 -1.61 5.00
CA SER A 132 -9.86 -1.66 6.37
C SER A 132 -8.73 -1.85 7.36
N ILE A 133 -9.00 -1.63 8.63
CA ILE A 133 -8.09 -2.00 9.72
C ILE A 133 -8.25 -3.49 10.02
N CYS A 134 -7.18 -4.15 10.42
CA CYS A 134 -7.15 -5.55 10.80
C CYS A 134 -8.21 -5.85 11.88
N ALA A 135 -8.94 -6.96 11.74
CA ALA A 135 -9.96 -7.38 12.69
C ALA A 135 -9.39 -8.06 13.97
N ASP A 136 -8.09 -8.03 14.17
CA ASP A 136 -7.43 -8.42 15.41
C ASP A 136 -7.30 -7.17 16.30
N ASP A 137 -8.00 -7.12 17.41
CA ASP A 137 -8.07 -5.97 18.32
C ASP A 137 -6.71 -5.52 18.91
N THR A 138 -5.66 -6.32 18.67
CA THR A 138 -4.28 -6.02 19.09
C THR A 138 -3.38 -5.59 17.92
N CYS A 139 -3.95 -5.30 16.74
CA CYS A 139 -3.22 -5.00 15.52
C CYS A 139 -3.88 -3.84 14.76
N ASP A 140 -3.11 -2.79 14.50
CA ASP A 140 -3.55 -1.64 13.71
C ASP A 140 -3.19 -1.75 12.23
N GLY A 141 -2.73 -2.92 11.76
CA GLY A 141 -2.34 -3.15 10.38
C GLY A 141 -3.48 -2.94 9.39
N ILE A 142 -3.16 -2.43 8.20
CA ILE A 142 -4.12 -2.22 7.12
C ILE A 142 -4.33 -3.51 6.34
N VAL A 143 -5.57 -3.77 6.00
CA VAL A 143 -6.01 -4.87 5.12
C VAL A 143 -6.40 -4.30 3.76
N LEU A 144 -5.85 -4.86 2.69
CA LEU A 144 -6.35 -4.69 1.34
C LEU A 144 -7.03 -5.99 0.91
N ASP A 145 -8.32 -5.94 0.67
CA ASP A 145 -9.12 -7.09 0.23
C ASP A 145 -9.44 -7.01 -1.26
N LEU A 146 -8.62 -7.68 -2.06
CA LEU A 146 -8.83 -7.83 -3.50
C LEU A 146 -9.62 -9.11 -3.84
N SER A 147 -10.10 -9.85 -2.85
CA SER A 147 -10.88 -11.06 -3.07
C SER A 147 -12.25 -10.73 -3.68
N ARG A 148 -12.79 -11.70 -4.43
CA ARG A 148 -14.10 -11.56 -5.05
C ARG A 148 -15.22 -11.35 -4.03
N ASN A 149 -15.13 -12.02 -2.89
CA ASN A 149 -16.20 -12.06 -1.88
C ASN A 149 -15.98 -11.05 -0.75
N ARG A 150 -14.94 -10.22 -0.82
CA ARG A 150 -14.57 -9.24 0.22
C ARG A 150 -14.53 -9.87 1.62
N SER A 151 -13.82 -11.00 1.73
CA SER A 151 -13.80 -11.81 2.96
C SER A 151 -12.52 -11.72 3.78
N ARG A 152 -11.51 -10.98 3.29
CA ARG A 152 -10.25 -10.80 4.01
C ARG A 152 -10.42 -9.80 5.14
N ARG A 153 -10.22 -10.26 6.36
CA ARG A 153 -10.41 -9.46 7.59
C ARG A 153 -9.11 -9.18 8.33
N PHE A 154 -8.04 -9.89 8.03
CA PHE A 154 -6.78 -9.82 8.76
C PHE A 154 -5.65 -9.41 7.83
N CYS A 155 -4.75 -8.56 8.32
CA CYS A 155 -3.57 -8.12 7.56
C CYS A 155 -2.58 -9.26 7.31
N SER A 156 -2.52 -10.24 8.22
CA SER A 156 -1.65 -11.41 8.13
C SER A 156 -2.36 -12.69 8.61
N THR A 157 -1.78 -13.84 8.23
CA THR A 157 -2.19 -15.16 8.77
C THR A 157 -1.98 -15.24 10.27
N THR A 158 -0.95 -14.57 10.80
CA THR A 158 -0.65 -14.50 12.24
C THR A 158 -1.80 -13.88 13.03
N CYS A 159 -2.36 -12.77 12.57
CA CYS A 159 -3.52 -12.12 13.20
C CYS A 159 -4.75 -13.03 13.15
N GLY A 160 -5.03 -13.64 12.01
CA GLY A 160 -6.14 -14.59 11.88
C GLY A 160 -6.02 -15.78 12.84
N ASN A 161 -4.82 -16.35 12.96
CA ASN A 161 -4.55 -17.46 13.88
C ASN A 161 -4.68 -17.02 15.34
N ARG A 162 -4.19 -15.82 15.71
CA ARG A 162 -4.29 -15.26 17.06
C ARG A 162 -5.75 -15.17 17.50
N VAL A 163 -6.59 -14.57 16.67
CA VAL A 163 -8.04 -14.43 16.95
C VAL A 163 -8.72 -15.80 17.04
N ALA A 164 -8.40 -16.74 16.12
CA ALA A 164 -8.98 -18.09 16.16
C ALA A 164 -8.61 -18.85 17.44
N VAL A 165 -7.35 -18.75 17.91
CA VAL A 165 -6.90 -19.35 19.17
C VAL A 165 -7.57 -18.71 20.36
N ALA A 166 -7.69 -17.38 20.40
CA ALA A 166 -8.40 -16.67 21.48
C ALA A 166 -9.87 -17.10 21.56
N ALA A 167 -10.57 -17.16 20.45
CA ALA A 167 -11.96 -17.62 20.38
C ALA A 167 -12.12 -19.10 20.81
N TYR A 168 -11.15 -19.95 20.46
CA TYR A 168 -11.16 -21.36 20.92
C TYR A 168 -11.00 -21.48 22.42
N ARG A 169 -10.07 -20.72 23.03
CA ARG A 169 -9.85 -20.71 24.49
C ARG A 169 -11.07 -20.20 25.23
N ALA A 170 -11.70 -19.11 24.76
CA ALA A 170 -12.91 -18.55 25.38
C ALA A 170 -14.12 -19.50 25.38
N ARG A 171 -14.20 -20.47 24.45
CA ARG A 171 -15.26 -21.50 24.42
C ARG A 171 -15.01 -22.67 25.37
N ARG A 172 -13.80 -22.82 25.91
CA ARG A 172 -13.42 -23.94 26.76
C ARG A 172 -13.26 -23.58 28.26
N GLY A 173 -13.23 -22.31 28.59
CA GLY A 173 -13.27 -21.80 29.97
C GLY A 173 -14.67 -21.48 30.38
#